data_c652c2cfe3c0ccae79cee28e553f9202
#
_entry.id   c652c2cfe3c0ccae79cee28e553f9202
#
_cell.length_a   1.000
_cell.length_b   1.000
_cell.length_c   1.000
_cell.angle_alpha   90.00
_cell.angle_beta   90.00
_cell.angle_gamma   90.00
#
_symmetry.space_group_name_H-M   'P 1'
#
loop_
_entity.id
_entity.type
_entity.pdbx_description
1 polymer ?
#
loop_
_entity_poly.entity_id
_entity_poly.type
_entity_poly.pdbx_seq_one_letter_code
_entity_poly.pdbx_strand_id
1 'polypeptide(L)'
;MIVVGGGIGGLGAAFSLTRRGLGVRLLESAPAFGEVGAGIQLAPNCTRILDDYGLLEEAKSLGVVPDTMVMRDAVDGGELTRLDLRDLEKRYGYPYLVIHRSDLHGLLLRACERAGVELINDAHVTSYENTDGGARVTLAAGGTHEAGVVIAADGLHSVARKLLVDDQPVSSAYVAYRGTVPAELERVKSVDLGEVVVYVGPGCHFVHYGLRGGEMLNQVAVFESPKALAGQEDWGTPDELDAAFARTCGFVRDGLPFMWRDKWWRMFDRDPVMNWVHGRIALLGDSAHPPLQYIAQGAIMAIEDGWVLSEHVARHRAEDGTVDWDAALAAYQAVRPEHCRRVLSTSRKWGELWHLDGLRREQRNMLLRARDTYDYSFVDWLYGPTALTPDQEPPMFEPVPLSSAAPLTAVEGSAA
;
A
#
# COMPACT_ATOMS: atom_id res chain seq x y z
N MET A 1 14.91 3.45 -21.76
CA MET A 1 14.57 4.24 -20.59
C MET A 1 15.23 3.69 -19.33
N ILE A 2 15.25 4.47 -18.24
CA ILE A 2 15.81 4.03 -16.94
C ILE A 2 14.69 4.04 -15.90
N VAL A 3 14.66 3.01 -15.05
CA VAL A 3 13.89 2.96 -13.80
C VAL A 3 14.90 2.90 -12.65
N VAL A 4 14.74 3.71 -11.62
CA VAL A 4 15.63 3.75 -10.46
C VAL A 4 14.89 3.24 -9.23
N GLY A 5 15.41 2.17 -8.61
CA GLY A 5 14.84 1.46 -7.48
C GLY A 5 14.24 0.10 -7.87
N GLY A 6 14.80 -0.97 -7.30
CA GLY A 6 14.42 -2.37 -7.56
C GLY A 6 13.34 -2.91 -6.61
N GLY A 7 12.58 -2.05 -5.93
CA GLY A 7 11.42 -2.44 -5.14
C GLY A 7 10.21 -2.85 -5.99
N ILE A 8 9.09 -3.22 -5.34
CA ILE A 8 7.86 -3.66 -6.02
C ILE A 8 7.39 -2.66 -7.08
N GLY A 9 7.40 -1.35 -6.78
CA GLY A 9 6.98 -0.32 -7.73
C GLY A 9 7.89 -0.23 -8.95
N GLY A 10 9.21 -0.22 -8.74
CA GLY A 10 10.16 -0.14 -9.85
C GLY A 10 10.17 -1.39 -10.73
N LEU A 11 10.09 -2.59 -10.14
CA LEU A 11 9.94 -3.84 -10.89
C LEU A 11 8.61 -3.88 -11.67
N GLY A 12 7.49 -3.47 -11.01
CA GLY A 12 6.18 -3.37 -11.68
C GLY A 12 6.21 -2.41 -12.87
N ALA A 13 6.81 -1.23 -12.72
CA ALA A 13 6.96 -0.25 -13.79
C ALA A 13 7.87 -0.76 -14.91
N ALA A 14 9.04 -1.34 -14.56
CA ALA A 14 9.97 -1.88 -15.55
C ALA A 14 9.34 -3.00 -16.39
N PHE A 15 8.62 -3.92 -15.73
CA PHE A 15 7.91 -4.99 -16.43
C PHE A 15 6.80 -4.43 -17.33
N SER A 16 5.97 -3.54 -16.80
CA SER A 16 4.85 -2.94 -17.52
C SER A 16 5.31 -2.22 -18.81
N LEU A 17 6.35 -1.41 -18.70
CA LEU A 17 6.91 -0.64 -19.81
C LEU A 17 7.63 -1.54 -20.83
N THR A 18 8.30 -2.60 -20.38
CA THR A 18 8.93 -3.58 -21.28
C THR A 18 7.87 -4.33 -22.08
N ARG A 19 6.72 -4.68 -21.49
CA ARG A 19 5.58 -5.27 -22.23
C ARG A 19 5.05 -4.37 -23.35
N ARG A 20 5.25 -3.05 -23.24
CA ARG A 20 4.92 -2.07 -24.31
C ARG A 20 6.04 -1.94 -25.36
N GLY A 21 7.05 -2.82 -25.33
CA GLY A 21 8.15 -2.87 -26.31
C GLY A 21 9.22 -1.80 -26.10
N LEU A 22 9.36 -1.28 -24.88
CA LEU A 22 10.44 -0.36 -24.54
C LEU A 22 11.66 -1.13 -23.99
N GLY A 23 12.86 -0.70 -24.36
CA GLY A 23 14.10 -1.14 -23.69
C GLY A 23 14.22 -0.46 -22.32
N VAL A 24 14.19 -1.25 -21.25
CA VAL A 24 14.24 -0.76 -19.88
C VAL A 24 15.51 -1.25 -19.18
N ARG A 25 16.22 -0.31 -18.57
CA ARG A 25 17.30 -0.56 -17.59
C ARG A 25 16.78 -0.21 -16.21
N LEU A 26 16.90 -1.13 -15.25
CA LEU A 26 16.52 -0.92 -13.86
C LEU A 26 17.79 -0.90 -12.99
N LEU A 27 17.94 0.19 -12.22
CA LEU A 27 19.08 0.43 -11.32
C LEU A 27 18.63 0.20 -9.88
N GLU A 28 19.33 -0.69 -9.16
CA GLU A 28 19.09 -0.97 -7.74
C GLU A 28 20.35 -0.65 -6.92
N SER A 29 20.16 0.04 -5.81
CA SER A 29 21.27 0.43 -4.92
C SER A 29 21.86 -0.71 -4.11
N ALA A 30 21.07 -1.73 -3.81
CA ALA A 30 21.51 -2.90 -3.07
C ALA A 30 22.38 -3.84 -3.92
N PRO A 31 23.25 -4.65 -3.29
CA PRO A 31 24.11 -5.61 -3.99
C PRO A 31 23.34 -6.79 -4.61
N ALA A 32 22.08 -6.97 -4.24
CA ALA A 32 21.19 -7.96 -4.81
C ALA A 32 19.74 -7.45 -4.79
N PHE A 33 18.96 -7.84 -5.79
CA PHE A 33 17.53 -7.62 -5.77
C PHE A 33 16.90 -8.50 -4.68
N GLY A 34 16.25 -7.89 -3.72
CA GLY A 34 15.62 -8.58 -2.61
C GLY A 34 14.73 -7.66 -1.79
N GLU A 35 13.91 -8.26 -0.99
CA GLU A 35 12.96 -7.53 -0.15
C GLU A 35 12.90 -8.19 1.23
N VAL A 36 12.97 -7.36 2.27
CA VAL A 36 12.79 -7.82 3.66
C VAL A 36 11.38 -7.46 4.09
N GLY A 37 10.63 -8.42 4.62
CA GLY A 37 9.30 -8.07 5.09
C GLY A 37 8.48 -9.27 5.53
N ALA A 38 7.25 -8.97 5.85
CA ALA A 38 6.19 -9.89 6.20
C ALA A 38 5.15 -9.94 5.08
N GLY A 39 3.92 -10.31 5.41
CA GLY A 39 2.84 -10.31 4.44
C GLY A 39 2.43 -8.92 3.97
N ILE A 40 1.89 -8.86 2.78
CA ILE A 40 1.16 -7.72 2.21
C ILE A 40 -0.18 -8.19 1.65
N GLN A 41 -1.07 -7.26 1.47
CA GLN A 41 -2.41 -7.48 0.96
C GLN A 41 -2.54 -6.83 -0.41
N LEU A 42 -3.18 -7.52 -1.36
CA LEU A 42 -3.43 -7.06 -2.73
C LEU A 42 -4.93 -7.13 -2.99
N ALA A 43 -5.56 -5.96 -3.10
CA ALA A 43 -6.97 -5.82 -3.37
C ALA A 43 -7.29 -5.96 -4.88
N PRO A 44 -8.56 -6.03 -5.29
CA PRO A 44 -8.98 -6.24 -6.69
C PRO A 44 -8.36 -5.27 -7.70
N ASN A 45 -8.11 -4.02 -7.34
CA ASN A 45 -7.43 -3.05 -8.19
C ASN A 45 -6.00 -3.48 -8.58
N CYS A 46 -5.28 -4.18 -7.68
CA CYS A 46 -3.96 -4.74 -7.97
C CYS A 46 -4.02 -6.08 -8.70
N THR A 47 -4.87 -7.01 -8.21
CA THR A 47 -4.95 -8.36 -8.78
C THR A 47 -5.45 -8.35 -10.22
N ARG A 48 -6.26 -7.36 -10.61
CA ARG A 48 -6.60 -7.06 -12.02
C ARG A 48 -5.35 -6.76 -12.85
N ILE A 49 -4.42 -5.96 -12.34
CA ILE A 49 -3.18 -5.63 -13.05
C ILE A 49 -2.27 -6.85 -13.13
N LEU A 50 -2.20 -7.66 -12.07
CA LEU A 50 -1.47 -8.93 -12.12
C LEU A 50 -2.06 -9.90 -13.16
N ASP A 51 -3.38 -9.89 -13.35
CA ASP A 51 -4.03 -10.68 -14.41
C ASP A 51 -3.67 -10.16 -15.81
N ASP A 52 -3.74 -8.84 -16.03
CA ASP A 52 -3.27 -8.22 -17.27
C ASP A 52 -1.80 -8.54 -17.57
N TYR A 53 -0.98 -8.66 -16.53
CA TYR A 53 0.42 -9.07 -16.64
C TYR A 53 0.60 -10.57 -16.92
N GLY A 54 -0.45 -11.39 -16.78
CA GLY A 54 -0.37 -12.85 -16.84
C GLY A 54 0.32 -13.46 -15.61
N LEU A 55 0.32 -12.75 -14.48
CA LEU A 55 1.00 -13.14 -13.24
C LEU A 55 0.04 -13.54 -12.11
N LEU A 56 -1.29 -13.37 -12.29
CA LEU A 56 -2.25 -13.59 -11.21
C LEU A 56 -2.26 -15.04 -10.70
N GLU A 57 -2.24 -16.02 -11.58
CA GLU A 57 -2.27 -17.43 -11.17
C GLU A 57 -0.98 -17.84 -10.44
N GLU A 58 0.19 -17.33 -10.87
CA GLU A 58 1.45 -17.56 -10.14
C GLU A 58 1.38 -16.85 -8.76
N ALA A 59 0.86 -15.62 -8.68
CA ALA A 59 0.68 -14.92 -7.41
C ALA A 59 -0.26 -15.66 -6.44
N LYS A 60 -1.38 -16.20 -6.93
CA LYS A 60 -2.31 -17.02 -6.14
C LYS A 60 -1.66 -18.27 -5.60
N SER A 61 -0.81 -18.93 -6.39
CA SER A 61 -0.08 -20.13 -5.95
C SER A 61 0.95 -19.86 -4.84
N LEU A 62 1.47 -18.63 -4.76
CA LEU A 62 2.42 -18.18 -3.74
C LEU A 62 1.76 -17.57 -2.49
N GLY A 63 0.50 -17.18 -2.61
CA GLY A 63 -0.25 -16.48 -1.57
C GLY A 63 -1.39 -17.29 -0.95
N VAL A 64 -2.33 -16.58 -0.36
CA VAL A 64 -3.63 -17.08 0.10
C VAL A 64 -4.71 -16.16 -0.46
N VAL A 65 -5.78 -16.72 -1.01
CA VAL A 65 -7.01 -16.00 -1.36
C VAL A 65 -7.96 -16.14 -0.18
N PRO A 66 -8.08 -15.12 0.68
CA PRO A 66 -8.91 -15.22 1.87
C PRO A 66 -10.40 -15.13 1.52
N ASP A 67 -11.23 -15.77 2.34
CA ASP A 67 -12.68 -15.78 2.17
C ASP A 67 -13.35 -14.55 2.78
N THR A 68 -12.77 -14.04 3.89
CA THR A 68 -13.32 -12.92 4.65
C THR A 68 -12.23 -11.99 5.17
N MET A 69 -12.63 -10.73 5.35
CA MET A 69 -11.87 -9.76 6.14
C MET A 69 -12.72 -9.35 7.34
N VAL A 70 -12.21 -9.56 8.55
CA VAL A 70 -12.94 -9.34 9.80
C VAL A 70 -12.27 -8.25 10.61
N MET A 71 -13.04 -7.27 11.05
CA MET A 71 -12.59 -6.27 12.01
C MET A 71 -13.14 -6.60 13.39
N ARG A 72 -12.28 -6.62 14.40
CA ARG A 72 -12.59 -6.92 15.79
C ARG A 72 -12.16 -5.79 16.71
N ASP A 73 -12.83 -5.68 17.82
CA ASP A 73 -12.37 -4.82 18.90
C ASP A 73 -11.14 -5.44 19.59
N ALA A 74 -10.07 -4.67 19.74
CA ALA A 74 -8.84 -5.18 20.36
C ALA A 74 -8.99 -5.39 21.87
N VAL A 75 -9.94 -4.74 22.55
CA VAL A 75 -10.10 -4.81 24.00
C VAL A 75 -10.88 -6.06 24.42
N ASP A 76 -12.03 -6.32 23.79
CA ASP A 76 -12.90 -7.45 24.14
C ASP A 76 -12.83 -8.63 23.15
N GLY A 77 -12.20 -8.44 22.00
CA GLY A 77 -12.12 -9.44 20.91
C GLY A 77 -13.38 -9.60 20.10
N GLY A 78 -14.44 -8.86 20.43
CA GLY A 78 -15.75 -8.94 19.74
C GLY A 78 -15.67 -8.47 18.30
N GLU A 79 -16.42 -9.14 17.42
CA GLU A 79 -16.52 -8.75 16.02
C GLU A 79 -17.27 -7.42 15.89
N LEU A 80 -16.72 -6.53 15.07
CA LEU A 80 -17.30 -5.23 14.75
C LEU A 80 -17.98 -5.24 13.40
N THR A 81 -17.29 -5.78 12.39
CA THR A 81 -17.81 -5.88 11.02
C THR A 81 -16.96 -6.84 10.21
N ARG A 82 -17.48 -7.25 9.05
CA ARG A 82 -16.75 -8.08 8.07
C ARG A 82 -17.02 -7.66 6.64
N LEU A 83 -16.14 -8.07 5.74
CA LEU A 83 -16.34 -8.10 4.29
C LEU A 83 -16.32 -9.57 3.84
N ASP A 84 -17.29 -9.97 3.03
CA ASP A 84 -17.26 -11.23 2.30
C ASP A 84 -16.39 -11.04 1.05
N LEU A 85 -15.18 -11.59 1.06
CA LEU A 85 -14.21 -11.40 -0.03
C LEU A 85 -14.53 -12.26 -1.26
N ARG A 86 -15.31 -13.32 -1.11
CA ARG A 86 -15.83 -14.12 -2.24
C ARG A 86 -16.93 -13.36 -3.00
N ASP A 87 -17.79 -12.63 -2.28
CA ASP A 87 -18.80 -11.78 -2.90
C ASP A 87 -18.15 -10.53 -3.52
N LEU A 88 -17.14 -9.98 -2.86
CA LEU A 88 -16.31 -8.89 -3.36
C LEU A 88 -15.62 -9.27 -4.68
N GLU A 89 -15.07 -10.50 -4.79
CA GLU A 89 -14.50 -11.02 -6.05
C GLU A 89 -15.54 -11.05 -7.18
N LYS A 90 -16.76 -11.48 -6.89
CA LYS A 90 -17.85 -11.45 -7.90
C LYS A 90 -18.19 -10.02 -8.34
N ARG A 91 -18.14 -9.05 -7.41
CA ARG A 91 -18.42 -7.65 -7.71
C ARG A 91 -17.38 -7.00 -8.60
N TYR A 92 -16.09 -7.20 -8.31
CA TYR A 92 -14.99 -6.55 -9.03
C TYR A 92 -14.36 -7.44 -10.12
N GLY A 93 -14.67 -8.72 -10.16
CA GLY A 93 -14.15 -9.69 -11.12
C GLY A 93 -12.76 -10.22 -10.79
N TYR A 94 -12.17 -9.83 -9.65
CA TYR A 94 -10.82 -10.18 -9.24
C TYR A 94 -10.74 -10.44 -7.72
N PRO A 95 -9.92 -11.42 -7.28
CA PRO A 95 -9.84 -11.80 -5.88
C PRO A 95 -9.07 -10.77 -5.04
N TYR A 96 -9.34 -10.78 -3.75
CA TYR A 96 -8.42 -10.27 -2.74
C TYR A 96 -7.34 -11.33 -2.49
N LEU A 97 -6.07 -10.94 -2.41
CA LEU A 97 -4.93 -11.83 -2.22
C LEU A 97 -4.05 -11.33 -1.09
N VAL A 98 -3.57 -12.23 -0.24
CA VAL A 98 -2.49 -11.94 0.70
C VAL A 98 -1.27 -12.77 0.33
N ILE A 99 -0.10 -12.14 0.30
CA ILE A 99 1.13 -12.75 -0.19
C ILE A 99 2.32 -12.29 0.66
N HIS A 100 3.35 -13.11 0.77
CA HIS A 100 4.58 -12.66 1.39
C HIS A 100 5.29 -11.63 0.49
N ARG A 101 5.78 -10.53 1.07
CA ARG A 101 6.36 -9.42 0.30
C ARG A 101 7.53 -9.85 -0.59
N SER A 102 8.39 -10.74 -0.08
CA SER A 102 9.49 -11.28 -0.88
C SER A 102 9.03 -12.16 -2.04
N ASP A 103 7.89 -12.85 -1.89
CA ASP A 103 7.36 -13.73 -2.93
C ASP A 103 6.78 -12.90 -4.08
N LEU A 104 6.06 -11.80 -3.77
CA LEU A 104 5.60 -10.85 -4.78
C LEU A 104 6.79 -10.14 -5.48
N HIS A 105 7.79 -9.71 -4.72
CA HIS A 105 9.00 -9.11 -5.28
C HIS A 105 9.71 -10.08 -6.22
N GLY A 106 9.91 -11.35 -5.79
CA GLY A 106 10.51 -12.39 -6.60
C GLY A 106 9.70 -12.74 -7.85
N LEU A 107 8.36 -12.69 -7.77
CA LEU A 107 7.47 -12.86 -8.92
C LEU A 107 7.71 -11.77 -9.98
N LEU A 108 7.72 -10.51 -9.56
CA LEU A 108 7.96 -9.37 -10.45
C LEU A 108 9.40 -9.37 -11.01
N LEU A 109 10.39 -9.73 -10.19
CA LEU A 109 11.79 -9.84 -10.63
C LEU A 109 11.94 -10.89 -11.74
N ARG A 110 11.41 -12.10 -11.53
CA ARG A 110 11.41 -13.14 -12.58
C ARG A 110 10.65 -12.71 -13.83
N ALA A 111 9.58 -11.94 -13.68
CA ALA A 111 8.84 -11.38 -14.82
C ALA A 111 9.72 -10.39 -15.61
N CYS A 112 10.44 -9.50 -14.94
CA CYS A 112 11.42 -8.58 -15.55
C CYS A 112 12.54 -9.33 -16.28
N GLU A 113 13.12 -10.36 -15.65
CA GLU A 113 14.16 -11.21 -16.26
C GLU A 113 13.65 -11.87 -17.55
N ARG A 114 12.47 -12.51 -17.49
CA ARG A 114 11.85 -13.14 -18.68
C ARG A 114 11.54 -12.15 -19.80
N ALA A 115 11.20 -10.90 -19.44
CA ALA A 115 10.90 -9.84 -20.40
C ALA A 115 12.16 -9.17 -20.98
N GLY A 116 13.35 -9.45 -20.46
CA GLY A 116 14.62 -8.88 -20.93
C GLY A 116 14.92 -7.48 -20.38
N VAL A 117 14.39 -7.13 -19.21
CA VAL A 117 14.81 -5.92 -18.48
C VAL A 117 16.29 -6.02 -18.10
N GLU A 118 17.08 -4.99 -18.41
CA GLU A 118 18.47 -4.89 -17.97
C GLU A 118 18.52 -4.54 -16.47
N LEU A 119 18.84 -5.52 -15.63
CA LEU A 119 18.87 -5.39 -14.17
C LEU A 119 20.31 -5.11 -13.69
N ILE A 120 20.51 -3.99 -12.98
CA ILE A 120 21.82 -3.54 -12.50
C ILE A 120 21.74 -3.26 -11.00
N ASN A 121 22.47 -4.06 -10.20
CA ASN A 121 22.66 -3.87 -8.76
C ASN A 121 23.91 -3.03 -8.46
N ASP A 122 24.14 -2.70 -7.19
CA ASP A 122 25.20 -1.80 -6.72
C ASP A 122 25.17 -0.43 -7.44
N ALA A 123 24.02 -0.01 -7.95
CA ALA A 123 23.82 1.20 -8.73
C ALA A 123 23.12 2.30 -7.90
N HIS A 124 23.75 2.79 -6.85
CA HIS A 124 23.24 3.84 -5.99
C HIS A 124 23.21 5.20 -6.73
N VAL A 125 22.02 5.66 -7.11
CA VAL A 125 21.82 6.96 -7.77
C VAL A 125 21.84 8.09 -6.75
N THR A 126 22.66 9.12 -7.03
CA THR A 126 22.86 10.29 -6.15
C THR A 126 22.35 11.59 -6.72
N SER A 127 22.12 11.66 -8.03
CA SER A 127 21.51 12.85 -8.66
C SER A 127 20.80 12.51 -9.95
N TYR A 128 19.88 13.40 -10.31
CA TYR A 128 19.07 13.36 -11.54
C TYR A 128 19.15 14.72 -12.21
N GLU A 129 19.28 14.75 -13.52
CA GLU A 129 19.25 15.99 -14.32
C GLU A 129 18.56 15.77 -15.66
N ASN A 130 17.87 16.80 -16.15
CA ASN A 130 17.38 16.80 -17.54
C ASN A 130 18.52 17.14 -18.48
N THR A 131 18.52 16.50 -19.66
CA THR A 131 19.43 16.79 -20.79
C THR A 131 18.63 17.21 -22.02
N ASP A 132 19.30 17.70 -23.05
CA ASP A 132 18.62 18.11 -24.30
C ASP A 132 17.81 16.97 -24.96
N GLY A 133 18.22 15.71 -24.74
CA GLY A 133 17.58 14.53 -25.35
C GLY A 133 16.79 13.63 -24.36
N GLY A 134 16.74 13.99 -23.07
CA GLY A 134 16.12 13.12 -22.06
C GLY A 134 16.53 13.45 -20.64
N ALA A 135 16.97 12.43 -19.89
CA ALA A 135 17.47 12.62 -18.53
C ALA A 135 18.68 11.73 -18.24
N ARG A 136 19.48 12.17 -17.29
CA ARG A 136 20.72 11.51 -16.80
C ARG A 136 20.60 11.25 -15.31
N VAL A 137 21.15 10.13 -14.87
CA VAL A 137 21.38 9.82 -13.45
C VAL A 137 22.87 9.62 -13.21
N THR A 138 23.36 10.06 -12.04
CA THR A 138 24.75 9.90 -11.61
C THR A 138 24.81 8.89 -10.46
N LEU A 139 25.78 7.99 -10.50
CA LEU A 139 26.00 6.95 -9.49
C LEU A 139 27.01 7.39 -8.42
N ALA A 140 26.82 6.94 -7.19
CA ALA A 140 27.76 7.16 -6.08
C ALA A 140 29.16 6.61 -6.35
N ALA A 141 29.26 5.48 -7.04
CA ALA A 141 30.53 4.86 -7.44
C ALA A 141 31.25 5.60 -8.61
N GLY A 142 30.62 6.67 -9.09
CA GLY A 142 31.05 7.36 -10.31
C GLY A 142 30.40 6.78 -11.57
N GLY A 143 30.36 7.59 -12.63
CA GLY A 143 29.67 7.25 -13.87
C GLY A 143 28.25 7.73 -13.94
N THR A 144 27.70 7.70 -15.14
CA THR A 144 26.37 8.19 -15.44
C THR A 144 25.63 7.24 -16.37
N HIS A 145 24.30 7.25 -16.28
CA HIS A 145 23.44 6.62 -17.26
C HIS A 145 22.47 7.65 -17.84
N GLU A 146 22.26 7.60 -19.16
CA GLU A 146 21.34 8.50 -19.86
C GLU A 146 20.25 7.70 -20.59
N ALA A 147 19.06 8.30 -20.66
CA ALA A 147 17.94 7.76 -21.41
C ALA A 147 16.96 8.87 -21.79
N GLY A 148 16.06 8.60 -22.75
CA GLY A 148 15.00 9.53 -23.13
C GLY A 148 14.04 9.89 -22.00
N VAL A 149 13.93 9.02 -20.96
CA VAL A 149 13.15 9.26 -19.74
C VAL A 149 13.72 8.46 -18.57
N VAL A 150 13.58 8.99 -17.36
CA VAL A 150 13.92 8.35 -16.08
C VAL A 150 12.68 8.30 -15.20
N ILE A 151 12.37 7.11 -14.68
CA ILE A 151 11.33 6.90 -13.69
C ILE A 151 12.01 6.65 -12.34
N ALA A 152 11.76 7.54 -11.38
CA ALA A 152 12.32 7.46 -10.05
C ALA A 152 11.35 6.73 -9.11
N ALA A 153 11.66 5.48 -8.79
CA ALA A 153 11.02 4.63 -7.79
C ALA A 153 11.96 4.39 -6.59
N ASP A 154 12.72 5.42 -6.20
CA ASP A 154 13.79 5.42 -5.21
C ASP A 154 13.31 5.57 -3.75
N GLY A 155 12.01 5.34 -3.51
CA GLY A 155 11.42 5.12 -2.21
C GLY A 155 11.23 6.36 -1.34
N LEU A 156 10.93 6.14 -0.05
CA LEU A 156 10.60 7.19 0.93
C LEU A 156 11.64 8.31 1.02
N HIS A 157 12.93 7.97 0.85
CA HIS A 157 14.05 8.91 0.93
C HIS A 157 14.50 9.41 -0.45
N SER A 158 13.60 9.42 -1.43
CA SER A 158 13.85 9.78 -2.81
C SER A 158 14.74 11.02 -2.99
N VAL A 159 15.77 10.85 -3.80
CA VAL A 159 16.61 11.96 -4.26
C VAL A 159 15.91 12.73 -5.37
N ALA A 160 15.19 12.04 -6.26
CA ALA A 160 14.46 12.67 -7.36
C ALA A 160 13.35 13.61 -6.85
N ARG A 161 12.68 13.26 -5.74
CA ARG A 161 11.63 14.09 -5.13
C ARG A 161 12.11 15.51 -4.81
N LYS A 162 13.37 15.68 -4.45
CA LYS A 162 13.97 17.00 -4.16
C LYS A 162 14.00 17.94 -5.36
N LEU A 163 13.84 17.44 -6.58
CA LEU A 163 13.69 18.29 -7.78
C LEU A 163 12.34 19.03 -7.82
N LEU A 164 11.35 18.53 -7.07
CA LEU A 164 9.97 19.00 -7.11
C LEU A 164 9.52 19.67 -5.81
N VAL A 165 10.01 19.17 -4.67
CA VAL A 165 9.63 19.67 -3.35
C VAL A 165 10.77 19.47 -2.35
N ASP A 166 10.97 20.44 -1.47
CA ASP A 166 11.88 20.35 -0.32
C ASP A 166 11.08 20.01 0.94
N ASP A 167 10.69 18.73 1.05
CA ASP A 167 9.98 18.18 2.19
C ASP A 167 10.79 17.07 2.88
N GLN A 168 10.38 16.72 4.09
CA GLN A 168 10.94 15.60 4.85
C GLN A 168 9.84 14.60 5.21
N PRO A 169 10.19 13.30 5.43
CA PRO A 169 9.25 12.34 5.98
C PRO A 169 8.68 12.83 7.32
N VAL A 170 7.36 12.71 7.47
CA VAL A 170 6.63 13.10 8.68
C VAL A 170 6.43 11.85 9.54
N SER A 171 6.87 11.91 10.80
CA SER A 171 6.63 10.82 11.75
C SER A 171 5.16 10.79 12.14
N SER A 172 4.54 9.62 12.05
CA SER A 172 3.19 9.40 12.58
C SER A 172 3.16 9.14 14.10
N ALA A 173 4.32 9.04 14.74
CA ALA A 173 4.51 8.53 16.11
C ALA A 173 4.10 7.06 16.31
N TYR A 174 3.75 6.34 15.26
CA TYR A 174 3.39 4.92 15.32
C TYR A 174 4.56 4.02 14.96
N VAL A 175 4.55 2.83 15.57
CA VAL A 175 5.56 1.77 15.37
C VAL A 175 4.88 0.49 14.95
N ALA A 176 5.43 -0.18 13.95
CA ALA A 176 5.00 -1.49 13.51
C ALA A 176 6.00 -2.58 13.93
N TYR A 177 5.52 -3.59 14.61
CA TYR A 177 6.20 -4.86 14.84
C TYR A 177 5.61 -5.92 13.91
N ARG A 178 6.45 -6.83 13.47
CA ARG A 178 6.04 -7.90 12.55
C ARG A 178 6.52 -9.24 13.10
N GLY A 179 5.86 -10.31 12.69
CA GLY A 179 6.25 -11.67 12.99
C GLY A 179 5.53 -12.64 12.09
N THR A 180 6.19 -13.77 11.82
CA THR A 180 5.60 -14.91 11.13
C THR A 180 5.69 -16.13 12.02
N VAL A 181 4.62 -16.91 12.08
CA VAL A 181 4.50 -18.08 12.95
C VAL A 181 4.14 -19.27 12.08
N PRO A 182 4.89 -20.41 12.15
CA PRO A 182 4.53 -21.64 11.44
C PRO A 182 3.12 -22.12 11.82
N ALA A 183 2.37 -22.64 10.85
CA ALA A 183 0.98 -23.10 11.05
C ALA A 183 0.87 -24.29 12.02
N GLU A 184 1.94 -25.07 12.19
CA GLU A 184 1.98 -26.25 13.06
C GLU A 184 1.95 -25.89 14.56
N LEU A 185 2.28 -24.65 14.92
CA LEU A 185 2.23 -24.23 16.31
C LEU A 185 0.82 -24.27 16.88
N GLU A 186 0.67 -24.78 18.10
CA GLU A 186 -0.63 -25.05 18.74
C GLU A 186 -1.56 -23.82 18.74
N ARG A 187 -1.01 -22.64 18.98
CA ARG A 187 -1.81 -21.39 18.95
C ARG A 187 -2.38 -21.05 17.56
N VAL A 188 -1.77 -21.54 16.48
CA VAL A 188 -2.21 -21.25 15.11
C VAL A 188 -3.28 -22.22 14.66
N LYS A 189 -3.34 -23.45 15.22
CA LYS A 189 -4.31 -24.47 14.85
C LYS A 189 -5.76 -24.06 15.01
N SER A 190 -6.05 -23.10 15.89
CA SER A 190 -7.40 -22.54 16.09
C SER A 190 -7.67 -21.28 15.27
N VAL A 191 -6.70 -20.82 14.47
CA VAL A 191 -6.83 -19.62 13.63
C VAL A 191 -7.26 -20.05 12.23
N ASP A 192 -8.29 -19.40 11.70
CA ASP A 192 -8.63 -19.56 10.29
C ASP A 192 -7.63 -18.77 9.43
N LEU A 193 -6.77 -19.50 8.71
CA LEU A 193 -5.77 -18.92 7.81
C LEU A 193 -6.37 -18.41 6.49
N GLY A 194 -7.65 -18.69 6.24
CA GLY A 194 -8.45 -18.12 5.15
C GLY A 194 -9.10 -16.79 5.49
N GLU A 195 -8.85 -16.22 6.68
CA GLU A 195 -9.36 -14.91 7.07
C GLU A 195 -8.23 -13.86 7.18
N VAL A 196 -8.54 -12.62 6.82
CA VAL A 196 -7.77 -11.44 7.24
C VAL A 196 -8.46 -10.84 8.45
N VAL A 197 -7.79 -10.79 9.60
CA VAL A 197 -8.39 -10.27 10.82
C VAL A 197 -7.61 -9.04 11.32
N VAL A 198 -8.36 -7.97 11.61
CA VAL A 198 -7.84 -6.72 12.15
C VAL A 198 -8.47 -6.44 13.50
N TYR A 199 -7.67 -6.35 14.54
CA TYR A 199 -8.09 -5.91 15.87
C TYR A 199 -7.77 -4.43 16.03
N VAL A 200 -8.76 -3.59 16.28
CA VAL A 200 -8.64 -2.13 16.40
C VAL A 200 -8.96 -1.67 17.83
N GLY A 201 -8.12 -0.85 18.42
CA GLY A 201 -8.27 -0.44 19.82
C GLY A 201 -7.53 0.85 20.17
N PRO A 202 -7.62 1.27 21.44
CA PRO A 202 -7.04 2.53 21.88
C PRO A 202 -5.53 2.62 21.60
N GLY A 203 -5.16 3.52 20.68
CA GLY A 203 -3.76 3.76 20.32
C GLY A 203 -3.04 2.57 19.68
N CYS A 204 -3.72 1.46 19.34
CA CYS A 204 -3.09 0.27 18.78
C CYS A 204 -4.00 -0.52 17.85
N HIS A 205 -3.39 -1.32 16.99
CA HIS A 205 -4.09 -2.36 16.23
C HIS A 205 -3.20 -3.58 16.00
N PHE A 206 -3.85 -4.72 15.75
CA PHE A 206 -3.17 -5.98 15.49
C PHE A 206 -3.81 -6.65 14.27
N VAL A 207 -2.99 -7.08 13.32
CA VAL A 207 -3.47 -7.73 12.09
C VAL A 207 -2.86 -9.10 11.97
N HIS A 208 -3.66 -10.08 11.55
CA HIS A 208 -3.12 -11.38 11.17
C HIS A 208 -3.84 -11.97 9.96
N TYR A 209 -3.14 -12.82 9.22
CA TYR A 209 -3.64 -13.58 8.06
C TYR A 209 -2.66 -14.67 7.66
N GLY A 210 -3.16 -15.68 6.95
CA GLY A 210 -2.33 -16.76 6.41
C GLY A 210 -1.41 -16.31 5.28
N LEU A 211 -0.26 -16.97 5.13
CA LEU A 211 0.68 -16.80 4.03
C LEU A 211 1.13 -18.14 3.48
N ARG A 212 1.67 -18.15 2.24
CA ARG A 212 2.26 -19.33 1.58
C ARG A 212 1.32 -20.53 1.61
N GLY A 213 0.12 -20.37 1.06
CA GLY A 213 -0.87 -21.45 1.04
C GLY A 213 -1.37 -21.89 2.42
N GLY A 214 -1.17 -21.09 3.47
CA GLY A 214 -1.54 -21.43 4.84
C GLY A 214 -0.43 -22.12 5.66
N GLU A 215 0.81 -22.13 5.17
CA GLU A 215 1.95 -22.72 5.92
C GLU A 215 2.39 -21.86 7.11
N MET A 216 2.03 -20.58 7.13
CA MET A 216 2.41 -19.64 8.20
C MET A 216 1.33 -18.59 8.43
N LEU A 217 1.29 -18.13 9.70
CA LEU A 217 0.49 -16.98 10.13
C LEU A 217 1.39 -15.73 10.15
N ASN A 218 1.00 -14.72 9.37
CA ASN A 218 1.58 -13.39 9.49
C ASN A 218 0.91 -12.60 10.60
N GLN A 219 1.68 -11.84 11.36
CA GLN A 219 1.20 -10.96 12.42
C GLN A 219 1.87 -9.59 12.31
N VAL A 220 1.08 -8.53 12.53
CA VAL A 220 1.56 -7.15 12.57
C VAL A 220 0.92 -6.48 13.77
N ALA A 221 1.72 -5.95 14.69
CA ALA A 221 1.28 -5.16 15.83
C ALA A 221 1.73 -3.71 15.64
N VAL A 222 0.81 -2.76 15.74
CA VAL A 222 1.09 -1.33 15.56
C VAL A 222 0.54 -0.57 16.75
N PHE A 223 1.33 0.37 17.26
CA PHE A 223 0.92 1.19 18.39
C PHE A 223 1.49 2.61 18.30
N GLU A 224 0.81 3.55 18.96
CA GLU A 224 1.28 4.92 19.16
C GLU A 224 2.33 4.94 20.28
N SER A 225 3.49 5.52 20.01
CA SER A 225 4.56 5.62 20.99
C SER A 225 4.43 6.90 21.83
N PRO A 226 4.20 6.81 23.15
CA PRO A 226 4.22 7.97 24.02
C PRO A 226 5.58 8.69 24.04
N LYS A 227 6.68 7.95 23.88
CA LYS A 227 8.01 8.53 23.77
C LYS A 227 8.18 9.35 22.50
N ALA A 228 7.66 8.86 21.36
CA ALA A 228 7.68 9.63 20.12
C ALA A 228 6.89 10.94 20.24
N LEU A 229 5.70 10.89 20.83
CA LEU A 229 4.89 12.08 21.12
C LEU A 229 5.59 13.07 22.05
N ALA A 230 6.43 12.58 22.96
CA ALA A 230 7.26 13.40 23.85
C ALA A 230 8.58 13.88 23.20
N GLY A 231 8.81 13.60 21.92
CA GLY A 231 10.00 14.01 21.18
C GLY A 231 11.29 13.27 21.58
N GLN A 232 11.18 12.10 22.22
CA GLN A 232 12.34 11.27 22.59
C GLN A 232 12.88 10.54 21.36
N GLU A 233 14.17 10.23 21.32
CA GLU A 233 14.80 9.55 20.19
C GLU A 233 14.71 8.02 20.28
N ASP A 234 14.68 7.45 21.50
CA ASP A 234 14.68 6.01 21.80
C ASP A 234 13.28 5.41 21.88
N TRP A 235 12.43 5.71 20.91
CA TRP A 235 11.04 5.27 20.89
C TRP A 235 10.78 4.04 20.03
N GLY A 236 9.66 3.38 20.32
CA GLY A 236 9.20 2.19 19.61
C GLY A 236 9.80 0.90 20.16
N THR A 237 10.28 0.90 21.41
CA THR A 237 10.95 -0.24 22.04
C THR A 237 10.00 -1.40 22.35
N PRO A 238 10.53 -2.64 22.56
CA PRO A 238 9.71 -3.79 22.97
C PRO A 238 8.89 -3.57 24.26
N ASP A 239 9.39 -2.77 25.21
CA ASP A 239 8.67 -2.44 26.43
C ASP A 239 7.44 -1.55 26.14
N GLU A 240 7.56 -0.62 25.17
CA GLU A 240 6.40 0.16 24.72
C GLU A 240 5.38 -0.72 24.00
N LEU A 241 5.83 -1.71 23.20
CA LEU A 241 4.93 -2.70 22.59
C LEU A 241 4.09 -3.41 23.65
N ASP A 242 4.74 -4.00 24.65
CA ASP A 242 4.04 -4.74 25.72
C ASP A 242 3.08 -3.84 26.50
N ALA A 243 3.47 -2.61 26.80
CA ALA A 243 2.64 -1.64 27.51
C ALA A 243 1.41 -1.20 26.66
N ALA A 244 1.59 -0.93 25.38
CA ALA A 244 0.51 -0.50 24.47
C ALA A 244 -0.59 -1.56 24.33
N PHE A 245 -0.21 -2.84 24.34
CA PHE A 245 -1.15 -3.95 24.17
C PHE A 245 -1.63 -4.57 25.49
N ALA A 246 -1.21 -4.07 26.66
CA ALA A 246 -1.56 -4.66 27.97
C ALA A 246 -3.07 -4.77 28.23
N ARG A 247 -3.88 -3.87 27.64
CA ARG A 247 -5.35 -3.82 27.81
C ARG A 247 -6.13 -4.56 26.71
N THR A 248 -5.45 -5.21 25.77
CA THR A 248 -6.10 -5.92 24.67
C THR A 248 -6.60 -7.31 25.10
N CYS A 249 -7.42 -7.96 24.27
CA CYS A 249 -7.91 -9.31 24.52
C CYS A 249 -6.79 -10.35 24.53
N GLY A 250 -7.06 -11.53 25.09
CA GLY A 250 -6.08 -12.60 25.25
C GLY A 250 -5.40 -12.99 23.95
N PHE A 251 -6.18 -13.18 22.86
CA PHE A 251 -5.65 -13.57 21.56
C PHE A 251 -4.54 -12.61 21.06
N VAL A 252 -4.76 -11.30 21.20
CA VAL A 252 -3.78 -10.28 20.76
C VAL A 252 -2.53 -10.33 21.65
N ARG A 253 -2.70 -10.33 22.99
CA ARG A 253 -1.56 -10.41 23.92
C ARG A 253 -0.71 -11.66 23.70
N ASP A 254 -1.35 -12.82 23.49
CA ASP A 254 -0.67 -14.09 23.27
C ASP A 254 0.09 -14.12 21.92
N GLY A 255 -0.19 -13.17 21.03
CA GLY A 255 0.52 -12.96 19.77
C GLY A 255 1.85 -12.23 19.92
N LEU A 256 2.00 -11.35 20.90
CA LEU A 256 3.14 -10.45 21.02
C LEU A 256 4.49 -11.17 21.22
N PRO A 257 4.60 -12.30 21.96
CA PRO A 257 5.86 -13.03 22.09
C PRO A 257 6.44 -13.55 20.76
N PHE A 258 5.62 -13.63 19.71
CA PHE A 258 6.02 -14.11 18.38
C PHE A 258 6.39 -12.97 17.42
N MET A 259 6.37 -11.72 17.88
CA MET A 259 6.89 -10.60 17.11
C MET A 259 8.43 -10.61 17.11
N TRP A 260 9.01 -10.19 16.00
CA TRP A 260 10.45 -9.91 15.94
C TRP A 260 10.77 -8.74 16.88
N ARG A 261 11.55 -8.98 17.92
CA ARG A 261 11.83 -7.98 18.95
C ARG A 261 13.16 -7.25 18.76
N ASP A 262 13.96 -7.70 17.85
CA ASP A 262 15.24 -7.13 17.43
C ASP A 262 15.11 -6.10 16.31
N LYS A 263 13.91 -6.02 15.69
CA LYS A 263 13.64 -5.13 14.57
C LYS A 263 12.20 -4.62 14.61
N TRP A 264 12.04 -3.31 14.49
CA TRP A 264 10.75 -2.64 14.35
C TRP A 264 10.81 -1.50 13.35
N TRP A 265 9.67 -1.06 12.86
CA TRP A 265 9.55 -0.03 11.84
C TRP A 265 8.79 1.17 12.40
N ARG A 266 9.49 2.28 12.57
CA ARG A 266 8.88 3.59 12.83
C ARG A 266 8.15 4.02 11.56
N MET A 267 6.90 4.44 11.71
CA MET A 267 6.05 4.75 10.56
C MET A 267 6.17 6.22 10.19
N PHE A 268 6.50 6.44 8.94
CA PHE A 268 6.58 7.76 8.32
C PHE A 268 5.71 7.78 7.07
N ASP A 269 5.14 8.93 6.77
CA ASP A 269 4.59 9.24 5.47
C ASP A 269 5.15 10.58 4.96
N ARG A 270 4.63 11.06 3.84
CA ARG A 270 4.90 12.41 3.34
C ARG A 270 3.60 13.07 2.95
N ASP A 271 3.58 14.39 2.95
CA ASP A 271 2.44 15.10 2.38
C ASP A 271 2.33 14.85 0.88
N PRO A 272 1.09 14.76 0.36
CA PRO A 272 0.87 14.55 -1.05
C PRO A 272 1.50 15.65 -1.89
N VAL A 273 2.31 15.28 -2.88
CA VAL A 273 2.84 16.18 -3.89
C VAL A 273 1.98 16.05 -5.14
N MET A 274 1.55 17.18 -5.70
CA MET A 274 0.65 17.19 -6.85
C MET A 274 1.38 17.30 -8.18
N ASN A 275 2.68 17.58 -8.19
CA ASN A 275 3.51 17.57 -9.38
C ASN A 275 4.55 16.46 -9.26
N TRP A 276 4.48 15.44 -10.12
CA TRP A 276 5.38 14.28 -10.12
C TRP A 276 6.36 14.28 -11.28
N VAL A 277 6.26 15.24 -12.19
CA VAL A 277 7.05 15.27 -13.41
C VAL A 277 7.95 16.51 -13.43
N HIS A 278 9.24 16.30 -13.64
CA HIS A 278 10.24 17.33 -13.88
C HIS A 278 10.96 17.07 -15.21
N GLY A 279 10.44 17.64 -16.30
CA GLY A 279 10.94 17.37 -17.65
C GLY A 279 10.81 15.88 -18.01
N ARG A 280 11.93 15.19 -18.17
CA ARG A 280 12.01 13.75 -18.50
C ARG A 280 12.23 12.85 -17.27
N ILE A 281 11.98 13.37 -16.09
CA ILE A 281 12.08 12.63 -14.82
C ILE A 281 10.70 12.60 -14.18
N ALA A 282 10.20 11.40 -13.85
CA ALA A 282 8.91 11.22 -13.18
C ALA A 282 9.04 10.38 -11.91
N LEU A 283 8.33 10.75 -10.83
CA LEU A 283 8.23 9.99 -9.60
C LEU A 283 7.23 8.83 -9.74
N LEU A 284 7.46 7.73 -8.98
CA LEU A 284 6.60 6.56 -8.92
C LEU A 284 6.68 5.89 -7.55
N GLY A 285 5.53 5.44 -7.02
CA GLY A 285 5.48 4.72 -5.74
C GLY A 285 5.88 5.61 -4.55
N ASP A 286 6.60 5.04 -3.58
CA ASP A 286 6.95 5.75 -2.34
C ASP A 286 7.82 7.01 -2.54
N SER A 287 8.45 7.21 -3.70
CA SER A 287 9.10 8.46 -4.04
C SER A 287 8.10 9.61 -4.21
N ALA A 288 6.90 9.30 -4.69
CA ALA A 288 5.81 10.25 -4.91
C ALA A 288 4.83 10.31 -3.73
N HIS A 289 4.41 9.15 -3.20
CA HIS A 289 3.25 9.04 -2.31
C HIS A 289 3.37 7.93 -1.26
N PRO A 290 4.36 7.94 -0.37
CA PRO A 290 4.50 6.91 0.66
C PRO A 290 3.32 6.99 1.63
N PRO A 291 2.42 5.98 1.71
CA PRO A 291 1.26 6.00 2.58
C PRO A 291 1.56 5.36 3.93
N LEU A 292 0.77 5.72 4.94
CA LEU A 292 0.61 4.87 6.12
C LEU A 292 -0.13 3.57 5.72
N GLN A 293 0.09 2.48 6.47
CA GLN A 293 -0.30 1.12 6.05
C GLN A 293 -1.79 0.76 6.23
N TYR A 294 -2.63 1.65 6.81
CA TYR A 294 -3.97 1.33 7.33
C TYR A 294 -4.97 0.75 6.31
N ILE A 295 -4.86 1.10 5.04
CA ILE A 295 -5.73 0.58 3.98
C ILE A 295 -4.99 -0.30 2.97
N ALA A 296 -3.77 -0.74 3.32
CA ALA A 296 -2.95 -1.70 2.56
C ALA A 296 -2.74 -1.35 1.08
N GLN A 297 -2.57 -0.06 0.72
CA GLN A 297 -2.49 0.39 -0.67
C GLN A 297 -1.09 0.73 -1.17
N GLY A 298 -0.03 0.75 -0.33
CA GLY A 298 1.28 1.23 -0.74
C GLY A 298 1.87 0.50 -1.96
N ALA A 299 1.97 -0.83 -1.88
CA ALA A 299 2.46 -1.63 -3.01
C ALA A 299 1.50 -1.61 -4.21
N ILE A 300 0.20 -1.55 -3.94
CA ILE A 300 -0.85 -1.51 -4.95
C ILE A 300 -0.73 -0.23 -5.78
N MET A 301 -0.71 0.93 -5.14
CA MET A 301 -0.54 2.22 -5.83
C MET A 301 0.72 2.25 -6.70
N ALA A 302 1.84 1.70 -6.18
CA ALA A 302 3.09 1.67 -6.94
C ALA A 302 3.01 0.77 -8.20
N ILE A 303 2.28 -0.35 -8.13
CA ILE A 303 2.00 -1.21 -9.30
C ILE A 303 1.06 -0.50 -10.27
N GLU A 304 0.00 0.15 -9.76
CA GLU A 304 -0.92 0.96 -10.58
C GLU A 304 -0.21 2.09 -11.31
N ASP A 305 0.72 2.78 -10.65
CA ASP A 305 1.50 3.86 -11.28
C ASP A 305 2.24 3.35 -12.51
N GLY A 306 2.94 2.23 -12.39
CA GLY A 306 3.66 1.62 -13.51
C GLY A 306 2.73 1.19 -14.63
N TRP A 307 1.58 0.62 -14.29
CA TRP A 307 0.57 0.20 -15.25
C TRP A 307 -0.03 1.42 -15.96
N VAL A 308 -0.49 2.45 -15.24
CA VAL A 308 -1.07 3.69 -15.82
C VAL A 308 -0.07 4.39 -16.73
N LEU A 309 1.19 4.52 -16.30
CA LEU A 309 2.24 5.09 -17.13
C LEU A 309 2.42 4.30 -18.44
N SER A 310 2.42 2.97 -18.35
CA SER A 310 2.58 2.11 -19.53
C SER A 310 1.41 2.22 -20.51
N GLU A 311 0.18 2.40 -20.01
CA GLU A 311 -1.00 2.64 -20.81
C GLU A 311 -0.91 3.98 -21.58
N HIS A 312 -0.44 5.04 -20.91
CA HIS A 312 -0.23 6.33 -21.56
C HIS A 312 0.91 6.29 -22.57
N VAL A 313 2.00 5.56 -22.28
CA VAL A 313 3.06 5.31 -23.27
C VAL A 313 2.51 4.62 -24.53
N ALA A 314 1.65 3.62 -24.37
CA ALA A 314 1.04 2.94 -25.51
C ALA A 314 0.13 3.86 -26.35
N ARG A 315 -0.65 4.75 -25.68
CA ARG A 315 -1.55 5.71 -26.33
C ARG A 315 -0.82 6.84 -27.06
N HIS A 316 0.37 7.21 -26.58
CA HIS A 316 1.19 8.29 -27.13
C HIS A 316 2.41 7.78 -27.90
N ARG A 317 2.30 6.56 -28.45
CA ARG A 317 3.33 5.96 -29.29
C ARG A 317 2.93 6.05 -30.76
N ALA A 318 3.81 6.61 -31.59
CA ALA A 318 3.62 6.70 -33.04
C ALA A 318 3.82 5.33 -33.74
N GLU A 319 3.38 5.22 -34.99
CA GLU A 319 3.53 3.98 -35.76
C GLU A 319 4.99 3.56 -35.99
N ASP A 320 5.92 4.51 -36.04
CA ASP A 320 7.35 4.25 -36.13
C ASP A 320 7.99 3.77 -34.78
N GLY A 321 7.18 3.68 -33.72
CA GLY A 321 7.58 3.26 -32.39
C GLY A 321 8.10 4.39 -31.50
N THR A 322 8.19 5.63 -31.97
CA THR A 322 8.57 6.80 -31.18
C THR A 322 7.49 7.13 -30.15
N VAL A 323 7.89 7.42 -28.92
CA VAL A 323 6.98 7.82 -27.83
C VAL A 323 7.02 9.33 -27.67
N ASP A 324 5.85 9.97 -27.67
CA ASP A 324 5.70 11.34 -27.20
C ASP A 324 5.69 11.34 -25.66
N TRP A 325 6.89 11.46 -25.10
CA TRP A 325 7.08 11.43 -23.64
C TRP A 325 6.44 12.63 -22.94
N ASP A 326 6.33 13.79 -23.59
CA ASP A 326 5.73 14.96 -22.98
C ASP A 326 4.23 14.73 -22.80
N ALA A 327 3.57 14.20 -23.82
CA ALA A 327 2.15 13.87 -23.76
C ALA A 327 1.88 12.68 -22.78
N ALA A 328 2.70 11.62 -22.83
CA ALA A 328 2.54 10.46 -21.95
C ALA A 328 2.72 10.82 -20.46
N LEU A 329 3.76 11.59 -20.13
CA LEU A 329 4.02 12.04 -18.76
C LEU A 329 2.98 13.05 -18.27
N ALA A 330 2.50 13.95 -19.14
CA ALA A 330 1.41 14.86 -18.81
C ALA A 330 0.11 14.12 -18.50
N ALA A 331 -0.22 13.08 -19.26
CA ALA A 331 -1.40 12.26 -19.02
C ALA A 331 -1.29 11.44 -17.72
N TYR A 332 -0.12 10.85 -17.43
CA TYR A 332 0.17 10.21 -16.15
C TYR A 332 0.01 11.18 -14.96
N GLN A 333 0.60 12.37 -15.08
CA GLN A 333 0.51 13.46 -14.11
C GLN A 333 -0.94 13.93 -13.87
N ALA A 334 -1.79 13.88 -14.87
CA ALA A 334 -3.18 14.35 -14.75
C ALA A 334 -4.06 13.43 -13.89
N VAL A 335 -3.69 12.15 -13.73
CA VAL A 335 -4.52 11.13 -13.06
C VAL A 335 -3.96 10.74 -11.69
N ARG A 336 -2.70 10.30 -11.66
CA ARG A 336 -2.17 9.61 -10.48
C ARG A 336 -2.05 10.46 -9.21
N PRO A 337 -1.58 11.73 -9.24
CA PRO A 337 -1.42 12.52 -8.03
C PRO A 337 -2.72 12.69 -7.22
N GLU A 338 -3.85 12.93 -7.90
CA GLU A 338 -5.12 13.13 -7.20
C GLU A 338 -5.66 11.82 -6.60
N HIS A 339 -5.58 10.73 -7.34
CA HIS A 339 -5.92 9.40 -6.80
C HIS A 339 -5.11 9.07 -5.55
N CYS A 340 -3.78 9.19 -5.63
CA CYS A 340 -2.90 8.86 -4.52
C CYS A 340 -3.08 9.82 -3.33
N ARG A 341 -3.32 11.12 -3.57
CA ARG A 341 -3.68 12.09 -2.52
C ARG A 341 -4.91 11.62 -1.75
N ARG A 342 -5.93 11.14 -2.45
CA ARG A 342 -7.16 10.59 -1.86
C ARG A 342 -6.86 9.36 -1.00
N VAL A 343 -6.03 8.43 -1.50
CA VAL A 343 -5.61 7.23 -0.76
C VAL A 343 -4.84 7.61 0.51
N LEU A 344 -3.86 8.51 0.42
CA LEU A 344 -3.08 8.97 1.58
C LEU A 344 -4.00 9.60 2.65
N SER A 345 -4.87 10.51 2.23
CA SER A 345 -5.81 11.18 3.14
C SER A 345 -6.75 10.21 3.82
N THR A 346 -7.25 9.21 3.07
CA THR A 346 -8.12 8.16 3.59
C THR A 346 -7.36 7.27 4.58
N SER A 347 -6.13 6.89 4.25
CA SER A 347 -5.29 6.08 5.12
C SER A 347 -5.04 6.75 6.48
N ARG A 348 -4.72 8.05 6.50
CA ARG A 348 -4.56 8.82 7.74
C ARG A 348 -5.85 8.80 8.59
N LYS A 349 -7.01 9.06 7.97
CA LYS A 349 -8.32 9.04 8.66
C LYS A 349 -8.70 7.66 9.19
N TRP A 350 -8.37 6.59 8.46
CA TRP A 350 -8.57 5.23 8.95
C TRP A 350 -7.70 4.93 10.18
N GLY A 351 -6.46 5.40 10.21
CA GLY A 351 -5.60 5.30 11.40
C GLY A 351 -6.23 5.96 12.63
N GLU A 352 -6.73 7.18 12.48
CA GLU A 352 -7.44 7.89 13.55
C GLU A 352 -8.67 7.10 14.04
N LEU A 353 -9.49 6.60 13.09
CA LEU A 353 -10.70 5.82 13.40
C LEU A 353 -10.38 4.52 14.14
N TRP A 354 -9.34 3.82 13.72
CA TRP A 354 -8.94 2.55 14.32
C TRP A 354 -8.48 2.69 15.77
N HIS A 355 -7.85 3.81 16.11
CA HIS A 355 -7.19 4.04 17.39
C HIS A 355 -8.02 4.83 18.40
N LEU A 356 -9.32 5.04 18.13
CA LEU A 356 -10.22 5.74 19.05
C LEU A 356 -10.29 5.05 20.42
N ASP A 357 -10.40 5.85 21.50
CA ASP A 357 -10.58 5.40 22.89
C ASP A 357 -11.90 5.97 23.48
N GLY A 358 -12.27 5.44 24.66
CA GLY A 358 -13.40 5.89 25.45
C GLY A 358 -14.72 5.88 24.68
N LEU A 359 -15.55 6.92 24.85
CA LEU A 359 -16.86 7.03 24.22
C LEU A 359 -16.79 7.00 22.68
N ARG A 360 -15.75 7.59 22.09
CA ARG A 360 -15.57 7.56 20.63
C ARG A 360 -15.36 6.14 20.09
N ARG A 361 -14.63 5.30 20.82
CA ARG A 361 -14.47 3.88 20.49
C ARG A 361 -15.82 3.16 20.52
N GLU A 362 -16.63 3.38 21.57
CA GLU A 362 -17.97 2.76 21.67
C GLU A 362 -18.88 3.20 20.50
N GLN A 363 -18.88 4.47 20.14
CA GLN A 363 -19.63 4.98 19.00
C GLN A 363 -19.16 4.35 17.68
N ARG A 364 -17.84 4.26 17.43
CA ARG A 364 -17.28 3.55 16.28
C ARG A 364 -17.75 2.10 16.25
N ASN A 365 -17.67 1.40 17.38
CA ASN A 365 -18.05 -0.01 17.48
C ASN A 365 -19.53 -0.21 17.14
N MET A 366 -20.42 0.66 17.64
CA MET A 366 -21.85 0.61 17.32
C MET A 366 -22.10 0.79 15.82
N LEU A 367 -21.45 1.78 15.18
CA LEU A 367 -21.62 2.04 13.75
C LEU A 367 -21.12 0.87 12.90
N LEU A 368 -19.96 0.30 13.24
CA LEU A 368 -19.38 -0.83 12.51
C LEU A 368 -20.26 -2.09 12.66
N ARG A 369 -20.81 -2.36 13.85
CA ARG A 369 -21.72 -3.50 14.08
C ARG A 369 -23.05 -3.36 13.35
N ALA A 370 -23.48 -2.14 13.07
CA ALA A 370 -24.72 -1.87 12.33
C ALA A 370 -24.55 -1.92 10.79
N ARG A 371 -23.31 -2.02 10.31
CA ARG A 371 -22.99 -2.04 8.88
C ARG A 371 -23.43 -3.35 8.23
N ASP A 372 -24.00 -3.26 7.05
CA ASP A 372 -24.26 -4.43 6.21
C ASP A 372 -22.94 -5.01 5.67
N THR A 373 -22.76 -6.34 5.81
CA THR A 373 -21.60 -7.08 5.30
C THR A 373 -21.40 -6.89 3.80
N TYR A 374 -22.47 -6.73 3.05
CA TYR A 374 -22.47 -6.59 1.58
C TYR A 374 -22.51 -5.14 1.09
N ASP A 375 -22.40 -4.16 2.00
CA ASP A 375 -22.20 -2.77 1.60
C ASP A 375 -20.72 -2.51 1.31
N TYR A 376 -20.38 -2.43 0.04
CA TYR A 376 -19.03 -2.13 -0.47
C TYR A 376 -18.87 -0.68 -0.95
N SER A 377 -19.89 0.16 -0.79
CA SER A 377 -19.92 1.53 -1.32
C SER A 377 -18.70 2.37 -0.90
N PHE A 378 -18.18 2.12 0.30
CA PHE A 378 -17.02 2.85 0.84
C PHE A 378 -15.66 2.38 0.27
N VAL A 379 -15.60 1.23 -0.43
CA VAL A 379 -14.40 0.72 -1.11
C VAL A 379 -14.52 0.67 -2.63
N ASP A 380 -15.69 0.93 -3.20
CA ASP A 380 -15.94 0.91 -4.64
C ASP A 380 -14.98 1.82 -5.41
N TRP A 381 -14.71 3.01 -4.88
CA TRP A 381 -13.78 3.96 -5.47
C TRP A 381 -12.32 3.47 -5.48
N LEU A 382 -11.97 2.56 -4.56
CA LEU A 382 -10.61 2.06 -4.34
C LEU A 382 -10.37 0.73 -5.07
N TYR A 383 -11.35 -0.19 -5.03
CA TYR A 383 -11.23 -1.54 -5.57
C TYR A 383 -11.74 -1.67 -7.00
N GLY A 384 -12.40 -0.63 -7.51
CA GLY A 384 -12.85 -0.53 -8.89
C GLY A 384 -11.72 -0.49 -9.91
N PRO A 385 -12.05 -0.27 -11.21
CA PRO A 385 -11.06 -0.11 -12.25
C PRO A 385 -10.15 1.10 -12.01
N THR A 386 -8.85 0.93 -12.22
CA THR A 386 -7.88 2.03 -12.17
C THR A 386 -8.17 3.03 -13.29
N ALA A 387 -8.34 4.31 -12.95
CA ALA A 387 -8.60 5.38 -13.89
C ALA A 387 -7.39 5.65 -14.80
N LEU A 388 -7.67 5.95 -16.07
CA LEU A 388 -6.67 6.39 -17.07
C LEU A 388 -6.88 7.83 -17.53
N THR A 389 -7.99 8.44 -17.11
CA THR A 389 -8.31 9.85 -17.36
C THR A 389 -8.99 10.43 -16.13
N PRO A 390 -8.88 11.74 -15.86
CA PRO A 390 -9.46 12.35 -14.66
C PRO A 390 -10.98 12.16 -14.52
N ASP A 391 -11.71 12.07 -15.63
CA ASP A 391 -13.16 11.87 -15.67
C ASP A 391 -13.58 10.42 -15.30
N GLN A 392 -12.66 9.48 -15.30
CA GLN A 392 -12.88 8.10 -14.85
C GLN A 392 -12.68 7.92 -13.35
N GLU A 393 -12.06 8.89 -12.67
CA GLU A 393 -11.94 8.84 -11.21
C GLU A 393 -13.34 8.89 -10.57
N PRO A 394 -13.69 7.91 -9.72
CA PRO A 394 -14.97 7.92 -9.04
C PRO A 394 -15.12 9.19 -8.20
N PRO A 395 -16.31 9.81 -8.14
CA PRO A 395 -16.54 10.99 -7.34
C PRO A 395 -16.18 10.73 -5.88
N MET A 396 -15.67 11.75 -5.20
CA MET A 396 -15.52 11.66 -3.75
C MET A 396 -16.91 11.45 -3.13
N PHE A 397 -16.97 10.61 -2.11
CA PHE A 397 -18.17 10.48 -1.29
C PHE A 397 -18.50 11.87 -0.74
N GLU A 398 -19.48 12.56 -1.31
CA GLU A 398 -20.01 13.77 -0.69
C GLU A 398 -20.77 13.31 0.58
N PRO A 399 -20.37 13.77 1.76
CA PRO A 399 -21.15 13.49 2.95
C PRO A 399 -22.56 14.02 2.72
N VAL A 400 -23.57 13.15 2.88
CA VAL A 400 -24.97 13.57 2.81
C VAL A 400 -25.15 14.73 3.77
N PRO A 401 -25.63 15.90 3.33
CA PRO A 401 -25.81 17.04 4.22
C PRO A 401 -26.73 16.62 5.37
N LEU A 402 -26.34 16.93 6.61
CA LEU A 402 -27.18 16.65 7.80
C LEU A 402 -28.60 17.22 7.72
N SER A 403 -28.82 18.18 6.83
CA SER A 403 -30.13 18.77 6.52
C SER A 403 -31.11 17.82 5.82
N SER A 404 -30.65 16.65 5.31
CA SER A 404 -31.53 15.65 4.68
C SER A 404 -32.03 14.58 5.68
N ALA A 405 -31.54 14.59 6.91
CA ALA A 405 -32.12 13.76 7.96
C ALA A 405 -33.54 14.27 8.25
N ALA A 406 -34.56 13.43 8.02
CA ALA A 406 -35.92 13.74 8.41
C ALA A 406 -35.93 14.15 9.90
N PRO A 407 -36.67 15.22 10.29
CA PRO A 407 -36.73 15.61 11.68
C PRO A 407 -37.24 14.42 12.50
N LEU A 408 -36.53 14.10 13.58
CA LEU A 408 -37.00 13.12 14.56
C LEU A 408 -38.40 13.60 15.01
N THR A 409 -39.45 12.91 14.56
CA THR A 409 -40.79 13.14 15.08
C THR A 409 -40.74 12.85 16.58
N ALA A 410 -41.01 13.87 17.37
CA ALA A 410 -41.17 13.69 18.82
C ALA A 410 -42.27 12.61 19.04
N VAL A 411 -41.89 11.54 19.72
CA VAL A 411 -42.85 10.57 20.23
C VAL A 411 -43.66 11.31 21.30
N GLU A 412 -44.85 11.73 20.95
CA GLU A 412 -45.79 12.24 21.95
C GLU A 412 -46.07 11.12 22.97
N GLY A 413 -45.56 11.33 24.18
CA GLY A 413 -45.85 10.46 25.31
C GLY A 413 -47.35 10.52 25.61
N SER A 414 -48.09 9.42 25.37
CA SER A 414 -49.43 9.26 25.90
C SER A 414 -49.33 9.11 27.42
N ALA A 415 -49.70 10.18 28.12
CA ALA A 415 -50.04 10.08 29.52
C ALA A 415 -51.41 9.43 29.63
N ALA A 416 -51.50 8.28 30.28
CA ALA A 416 -52.68 7.75 30.95
C ALA A 416 -52.26 6.82 32.09
#